data_5102d1c251a1c1bd3075af3ba627fa3c
#
_entry.id   5102d1c251a1c1bd3075af3ba627fa3c
#
_cell.length_a   1.000
_cell.length_b   1.000
_cell.length_c   1.000
_cell.angle_alpha   90.00
_cell.angle_beta   90.00
_cell.angle_gamma   90.00
#
_symmetry.space_group_name_H-M   'P 1'
#
loop_
_entity.id
_entity.type
_entity.pdbx_description
1 polymer ?
#
loop_
_entity_poly.entity_id
_entity_poly.type
_entity_poly.pdbx_seq_one_letter_code
_entity_poly.pdbx_strand_id
1 'polypeptide(L)'
;MNTPTLETKRLILRKFTENDLEALFLILNDEEVNRFLPWYPVKNMEETKKFYEERYALKYAKSQAYAYAICLKEKNNPIGYIQVDIEEPHDFGYALRKEFWHQGIVSEAAKAVVEQVKKDGLPYITATHDKNNPRSGSIMQACGMKYAYTYLEQWQPKDIPVFFRMYQLNLDGNEQRVYMGYWNRYCQHFIENDFVKPKPFPKIKSVKDNTSD
;
A
#
# COMPACT_ATOMS: atom_id res chain seq x y z
N MET A 1 -2.50 -7.85 -17.91
CA MET A 1 -3.36 -8.79 -17.14
C MET A 1 -4.08 -8.02 -16.03
N ASN A 2 -5.30 -8.38 -15.66
CA ASN A 2 -6.06 -7.63 -14.66
C ASN A 2 -6.12 -8.39 -13.33
N THR A 3 -5.36 -7.92 -12.33
CA THR A 3 -5.31 -8.41 -10.95
C THR A 3 -5.30 -9.94 -10.88
N PRO A 4 -4.25 -10.62 -11.39
CA PRO A 4 -4.13 -12.07 -11.29
C PRO A 4 -4.03 -12.48 -9.81
N THR A 5 -4.60 -13.62 -9.44
CA THR A 5 -4.41 -14.14 -8.08
C THR A 5 -2.94 -14.48 -7.85
N LEU A 6 -2.36 -13.96 -6.76
CA LEU A 6 -1.00 -14.24 -6.35
C LEU A 6 -1.02 -14.99 -5.02
N GLU A 7 -0.16 -15.97 -4.89
CA GLU A 7 0.02 -16.74 -3.66
C GLU A 7 1.42 -16.53 -3.09
N THR A 8 1.48 -16.38 -1.79
CA THR A 8 2.73 -16.32 -1.02
C THR A 8 2.78 -17.45 0.00
N LYS A 9 3.72 -17.41 0.93
CA LYS A 9 3.77 -18.40 2.00
C LYS A 9 2.49 -18.40 2.86
N ARG A 10 1.97 -17.24 3.23
CA ARG A 10 0.85 -17.06 4.17
C ARG A 10 -0.41 -16.48 3.52
N LEU A 11 -0.28 -15.84 2.33
CA LEU A 11 -1.32 -14.97 1.79
C LEU A 11 -1.85 -15.47 0.45
N ILE A 12 -3.12 -15.15 0.20
CA ILE A 12 -3.74 -15.09 -1.12
C ILE A 12 -4.04 -13.62 -1.41
N LEU A 13 -3.51 -13.11 -2.52
CA LEU A 13 -3.80 -11.79 -3.04
C LEU A 13 -4.72 -11.98 -4.23
N ARG A 14 -5.96 -11.51 -4.14
CA ARG A 14 -7.00 -11.72 -5.14
C ARG A 14 -7.86 -10.48 -5.33
N LYS A 15 -8.72 -10.48 -6.32
CA LYS A 15 -9.75 -9.45 -6.46
C LYS A 15 -10.68 -9.47 -5.25
N PHE A 16 -11.15 -8.27 -4.85
CA PHE A 16 -12.35 -8.19 -4.01
C PHE A 16 -13.58 -8.63 -4.80
N THR A 17 -14.55 -9.19 -4.11
CA THR A 17 -15.87 -9.54 -4.62
C THR A 17 -16.95 -8.87 -3.77
N GLU A 18 -18.20 -8.88 -4.21
CA GLU A 18 -19.31 -8.37 -3.40
C GLU A 18 -19.48 -9.12 -2.07
N ASN A 19 -19.07 -10.39 -2.01
CA ASN A 19 -19.09 -11.17 -0.77
C ASN A 19 -18.06 -10.69 0.27
N ASP A 20 -17.13 -9.83 -0.12
CA ASP A 20 -16.10 -9.29 0.77
C ASP A 20 -16.49 -7.93 1.39
N LEU A 21 -17.69 -7.41 1.15
CA LEU A 21 -18.11 -6.08 1.58
C LEU A 21 -18.04 -5.90 3.10
N GLU A 22 -18.39 -6.92 3.90
CA GLU A 22 -18.27 -6.87 5.36
C GLU A 22 -16.80 -6.75 5.79
N ALA A 23 -15.92 -7.52 5.18
CA ALA A 23 -14.49 -7.45 5.47
C ALA A 23 -13.88 -6.12 5.03
N LEU A 24 -14.32 -5.59 3.89
CA LEU A 24 -13.91 -4.29 3.39
C LEU A 24 -14.41 -3.17 4.31
N PHE A 25 -15.62 -3.25 4.82
CA PHE A 25 -16.15 -2.32 5.82
C PHE A 25 -15.24 -2.26 7.06
N LEU A 26 -14.85 -3.42 7.62
CA LEU A 26 -13.95 -3.47 8.78
C LEU A 26 -12.57 -2.84 8.52
N ILE A 27 -12.11 -2.79 7.28
CA ILE A 27 -10.87 -2.10 6.91
C ILE A 27 -11.11 -0.59 6.81
N LEU A 28 -12.21 -0.18 6.17
CA LEU A 28 -12.46 1.20 5.80
C LEU A 28 -13.09 2.03 6.92
N ASN A 29 -13.74 1.42 7.91
CA ASN A 29 -14.40 2.15 9.00
C ASN A 29 -13.49 2.39 10.21
N ASP A 30 -12.32 1.76 10.31
CA ASP A 30 -11.38 1.95 11.42
C ASP A 30 -10.64 3.29 11.26
N GLU A 31 -10.82 4.21 12.23
CA GLU A 31 -10.21 5.55 12.21
C GLU A 31 -8.68 5.49 12.24
N GLU A 32 -8.09 4.55 12.98
CA GLU A 32 -6.65 4.42 13.10
C GLU A 32 -6.02 3.92 11.79
N VAL A 33 -6.66 2.94 11.14
CA VAL A 33 -6.24 2.42 9.82
C VAL A 33 -6.34 3.52 8.76
N ASN A 34 -7.42 4.33 8.78
CA ASN A 34 -7.70 5.33 7.76
C ASN A 34 -7.15 6.72 8.07
N ARG A 35 -6.47 6.89 9.20
CA ARG A 35 -5.89 8.18 9.61
C ARG A 35 -5.00 8.82 8.55
N PHE A 36 -4.18 8.01 7.89
CA PHE A 36 -3.20 8.44 6.87
C PHE A 36 -3.62 8.06 5.45
N LEU A 37 -4.93 7.99 5.18
CA LEU A 37 -5.48 7.71 3.86
C LEU A 37 -6.29 8.90 3.32
N PRO A 38 -6.40 9.09 1.99
CA PRO A 38 -7.03 10.25 1.37
C PRO A 38 -8.56 10.17 1.34
N TRP A 39 -9.17 9.69 2.41
CA TRP A 39 -10.63 9.64 2.62
C TRP A 39 -10.96 9.59 4.10
N TYR A 40 -12.20 9.87 4.42
CA TYR A 40 -12.74 9.63 5.76
C TYR A 40 -13.18 8.17 5.90
N PRO A 41 -13.15 7.60 7.12
CA PRO A 41 -13.70 6.28 7.36
C PRO A 41 -15.16 6.19 6.90
N VAL A 42 -15.53 5.07 6.26
CA VAL A 42 -16.92 4.81 5.87
C VAL A 42 -17.77 4.56 7.11
N LYS A 43 -19.04 4.97 7.04
CA LYS A 43 -19.96 4.95 8.19
C LYS A 43 -20.90 3.73 8.17
N ASN A 44 -21.15 3.16 7.00
CA ASN A 44 -22.13 2.09 6.81
C ASN A 44 -21.81 1.24 5.56
N MET A 45 -22.61 0.20 5.35
CA MET A 45 -22.43 -0.72 4.22
C MET A 45 -22.74 -0.08 2.87
N GLU A 46 -23.61 0.92 2.80
CA GLU A 46 -23.92 1.63 1.55
C GLU A 46 -22.70 2.41 1.06
N GLU A 47 -22.04 3.16 1.95
CA GLU A 47 -20.78 3.84 1.64
C GLU A 47 -19.67 2.85 1.27
N THR A 48 -19.63 1.68 1.93
CA THR A 48 -18.65 0.63 1.61
C THR A 48 -18.90 0.06 0.21
N LYS A 49 -20.15 -0.22 -0.14
CA LYS A 49 -20.53 -0.68 -1.48
C LYS A 49 -20.14 0.32 -2.55
N LYS A 50 -20.46 1.61 -2.32
CA LYS A 50 -20.06 2.69 -3.23
C LYS A 50 -18.54 2.75 -3.39
N PHE A 51 -17.79 2.66 -2.29
CA PHE A 51 -16.32 2.62 -2.34
C PHE A 51 -15.80 1.41 -3.15
N TYR A 52 -16.40 0.23 -2.94
CA TYR A 52 -16.07 -0.97 -3.71
C TYR A 52 -16.31 -0.77 -5.21
N GLU A 53 -17.47 -0.25 -5.59
CA GLU A 53 -17.84 0.01 -6.98
C GLU A 53 -16.87 0.98 -7.65
N GLU A 54 -16.59 2.13 -7.02
CA GLU A 54 -15.74 3.18 -7.56
C GLU A 54 -14.24 2.80 -7.59
N ARG A 55 -13.75 2.08 -6.58
CA ARG A 55 -12.31 1.84 -6.40
C ARG A 55 -11.85 0.46 -6.87
N TYR A 56 -12.73 -0.52 -6.90
CA TYR A 56 -12.39 -1.89 -7.26
C TYR A 56 -13.13 -2.38 -8.50
N ALA A 57 -14.46 -2.38 -8.53
CA ALA A 57 -15.22 -2.91 -9.65
C ALA A 57 -14.88 -2.23 -10.97
N LEU A 58 -14.77 -0.88 -10.99
CA LEU A 58 -14.34 -0.11 -12.17
C LEU A 58 -12.90 -0.46 -12.61
N LYS A 59 -11.98 -0.71 -11.67
CA LYS A 59 -10.63 -1.16 -12.01
C LYS A 59 -10.64 -2.56 -12.62
N TYR A 60 -11.48 -3.45 -12.10
CA TYR A 60 -11.58 -4.84 -12.59
C TYR A 60 -12.22 -4.95 -13.98
N ALA A 61 -12.97 -3.93 -14.40
CA ALA A 61 -13.51 -3.83 -15.76
C ALA A 61 -12.47 -3.41 -16.82
N LYS A 62 -11.30 -2.87 -16.40
CA LYS A 62 -10.22 -2.48 -17.31
C LYS A 62 -9.45 -3.70 -17.83
N SER A 63 -8.70 -3.52 -18.92
CA SER A 63 -7.82 -4.56 -19.46
C SER A 63 -6.67 -4.94 -18.53
N GLN A 64 -6.20 -3.99 -17.71
CA GLN A 64 -5.12 -4.16 -16.75
C GLN A 64 -5.44 -3.41 -15.45
N ALA A 65 -5.16 -4.04 -14.32
CA ALA A 65 -5.22 -3.45 -13.00
C ALA A 65 -4.37 -4.27 -12.01
N TYR A 66 -4.00 -3.63 -10.89
CA TYR A 66 -3.34 -4.28 -9.76
C TYR A 66 -4.00 -3.77 -8.48
N ALA A 67 -5.11 -4.36 -8.11
CA ALA A 67 -5.90 -3.98 -6.94
C ALA A 67 -6.34 -5.25 -6.18
N TYR A 68 -5.63 -5.57 -5.11
CA TYR A 68 -5.75 -6.84 -4.42
C TYR A 68 -6.34 -6.70 -3.02
N ALA A 69 -7.25 -7.59 -2.66
CA ALA A 69 -7.51 -7.96 -1.29
C ALA A 69 -6.33 -8.77 -0.75
N ILE A 70 -5.88 -8.49 0.45
CA ILE A 70 -4.90 -9.32 1.17
C ILE A 70 -5.69 -10.27 2.06
N CYS A 71 -5.57 -11.58 1.81
CA CYS A 71 -6.25 -12.62 2.57
C CYS A 71 -5.24 -13.59 3.19
N LEU A 72 -5.50 -14.06 4.42
CA LEU A 72 -4.77 -15.20 4.98
C LEU A 72 -5.25 -16.49 4.30
N LYS A 73 -4.32 -17.39 3.94
CA LYS A 73 -4.66 -18.67 3.26
C LYS A 73 -5.68 -19.50 4.01
N GLU A 74 -5.61 -19.51 5.34
CA GLU A 74 -6.46 -20.32 6.19
C GLU A 74 -7.94 -19.96 6.09
N LYS A 75 -8.27 -18.67 5.95
CA LYS A 75 -9.66 -18.17 5.99
C LYS A 75 -10.13 -17.56 4.68
N ASN A 76 -9.19 -17.19 3.78
CA ASN A 76 -9.45 -16.49 2.52
C ASN A 76 -10.39 -15.26 2.67
N ASN A 77 -10.39 -14.61 3.84
CA ASN A 77 -11.16 -13.42 4.13
C ASN A 77 -10.23 -12.20 4.10
N PRO A 78 -10.61 -11.08 3.45
CA PRO A 78 -9.78 -9.88 3.39
C PRO A 78 -9.47 -9.30 4.77
N ILE A 79 -8.18 -9.04 4.99
CA ILE A 79 -7.67 -8.38 6.19
C ILE A 79 -7.00 -7.04 5.86
N GLY A 80 -6.92 -6.71 4.58
CA GLY A 80 -6.31 -5.49 4.05
C GLY A 80 -6.41 -5.43 2.54
N TYR A 81 -5.76 -4.42 1.97
CA TYR A 81 -5.64 -4.29 0.52
C TYR A 81 -4.25 -3.79 0.12
N ILE A 82 -3.90 -4.01 -1.13
CA ILE A 82 -2.68 -3.50 -1.76
C ILE A 82 -2.95 -3.26 -3.25
N GLN A 83 -2.45 -2.14 -3.78
CA GLN A 83 -2.68 -1.76 -5.16
C GLN A 83 -1.47 -1.04 -5.77
N VAL A 84 -1.39 -1.07 -7.10
CA VAL A 84 -0.53 -0.21 -7.91
C VAL A 84 -1.38 0.40 -9.02
N ASP A 85 -1.33 1.71 -9.19
CA ASP A 85 -2.03 2.37 -10.28
C ASP A 85 -1.25 2.20 -11.60
N ILE A 86 -1.98 1.94 -12.70
CA ILE A 86 -1.37 1.77 -14.03
C ILE A 86 -0.95 3.13 -14.60
N GLU A 87 -1.78 4.15 -14.34
CA GLU A 87 -1.50 5.51 -14.76
C GLU A 87 -0.36 6.10 -13.90
N GLU A 88 0.42 7.00 -14.50
CA GLU A 88 1.42 7.75 -13.74
C GLU A 88 0.77 8.49 -12.55
N PRO A 89 1.41 8.48 -11.41
CA PRO A 89 2.78 8.09 -11.08
C PRO A 89 3.01 6.60 -10.76
N HIS A 90 2.11 5.70 -11.11
CA HIS A 90 2.15 4.28 -10.72
C HIS A 90 2.15 4.13 -9.19
N ASP A 91 1.21 4.83 -8.54
CA ASP A 91 1.16 4.93 -7.09
C ASP A 91 0.89 3.57 -6.43
N PHE A 92 1.74 3.23 -5.46
CA PHE A 92 1.68 2.01 -4.69
C PHE A 92 1.09 2.30 -3.31
N GLY A 93 -0.10 1.80 -3.07
CA GLY A 93 -0.86 2.03 -1.84
C GLY A 93 -1.30 0.74 -1.15
N TYR A 94 -1.44 0.77 0.17
CA TYR A 94 -1.87 -0.37 0.98
C TYR A 94 -2.51 0.07 2.29
N ALA A 95 -3.35 -0.81 2.84
CA ALA A 95 -3.80 -0.76 4.21
C ALA A 95 -4.00 -2.17 4.78
N LEU A 96 -3.92 -2.29 6.08
CA LEU A 96 -4.10 -3.54 6.81
C LEU A 96 -4.85 -3.26 8.11
N ARG A 97 -5.80 -4.11 8.48
CA ARG A 97 -6.47 -4.06 9.77
C ARG A 97 -5.45 -4.12 10.90
N LYS A 98 -5.66 -3.36 11.98
CA LYS A 98 -4.67 -3.12 13.03
C LYS A 98 -4.24 -4.37 13.81
N GLU A 99 -5.15 -5.35 13.98
CA GLU A 99 -4.82 -6.61 14.65
C GLU A 99 -3.80 -7.48 13.91
N PHE A 100 -3.53 -7.15 12.64
CA PHE A 100 -2.54 -7.83 11.80
C PHE A 100 -1.24 -7.03 11.61
N TRP A 101 -1.11 -5.88 12.27
CA TRP A 101 0.11 -5.06 12.16
C TRP A 101 1.31 -5.76 12.80
N HIS A 102 2.50 -5.33 12.44
CA HIS A 102 3.79 -5.84 12.94
C HIS A 102 4.10 -7.32 12.66
N GLN A 103 3.29 -7.99 11.83
CA GLN A 103 3.48 -9.40 11.47
C GLN A 103 4.15 -9.60 10.11
N GLY A 104 4.62 -8.52 9.45
CA GLY A 104 5.28 -8.58 8.14
C GLY A 104 4.34 -8.91 6.96
N ILE A 105 3.02 -8.89 7.18
CA ILE A 105 2.01 -9.26 6.18
C ILE A 105 2.06 -8.34 4.96
N VAL A 106 2.03 -7.01 5.17
CA VAL A 106 2.09 -6.05 4.05
C VAL A 106 3.41 -6.18 3.29
N SER A 107 4.54 -6.38 3.97
CA SER A 107 5.83 -6.55 3.30
C SER A 107 5.89 -7.83 2.46
N GLU A 108 5.21 -8.90 2.88
CA GLU A 108 5.10 -10.14 2.11
C GLU A 108 4.21 -9.94 0.88
N ALA A 109 3.04 -9.29 1.04
CA ALA A 109 2.13 -8.95 -0.05
C ALA A 109 2.81 -8.02 -1.07
N ALA A 110 3.49 -6.98 -0.58
CA ALA A 110 4.16 -5.98 -1.40
C ALA A 110 5.23 -6.60 -2.31
N LYS A 111 6.05 -7.52 -1.80
CA LYS A 111 7.05 -8.23 -2.62
C LYS A 111 6.40 -9.00 -3.76
N ALA A 112 5.31 -9.70 -3.51
CA ALA A 112 4.60 -10.45 -4.55
C ALA A 112 4.00 -9.53 -5.63
N VAL A 113 3.42 -8.39 -5.22
CA VAL A 113 2.87 -7.40 -6.16
C VAL A 113 3.98 -6.73 -6.96
N VAL A 114 5.08 -6.34 -6.33
CA VAL A 114 6.25 -5.74 -7.03
C VAL A 114 6.81 -6.69 -8.09
N GLU A 115 6.96 -7.97 -7.77
CA GLU A 115 7.42 -8.97 -8.75
C GLU A 115 6.41 -9.12 -9.92
N GLN A 116 5.10 -9.06 -9.63
CA GLN A 116 4.08 -9.15 -10.67
C GLN A 116 4.11 -7.92 -11.61
N VAL A 117 4.13 -6.70 -11.07
CA VAL A 117 4.15 -5.49 -11.90
C VAL A 117 5.44 -5.37 -12.71
N LYS A 118 6.58 -5.82 -12.15
CA LYS A 118 7.85 -5.93 -12.86
C LYS A 118 7.77 -6.91 -14.02
N LYS A 119 7.22 -8.10 -13.78
CA LYS A 119 6.99 -9.13 -14.81
C LYS A 119 6.10 -8.61 -15.95
N ASP A 120 5.11 -7.79 -15.63
CA ASP A 120 4.18 -7.21 -16.59
C ASP A 120 4.74 -5.96 -17.28
N GLY A 121 5.99 -5.56 -16.96
CA GLY A 121 6.74 -4.52 -17.68
C GLY A 121 6.48 -3.09 -17.19
N LEU A 122 5.93 -2.87 -15.98
CA LEU A 122 5.89 -1.52 -15.42
C LEU A 122 7.32 -0.99 -15.24
N PRO A 123 7.61 0.24 -15.71
CA PRO A 123 8.96 0.77 -15.67
C PRO A 123 9.42 1.17 -14.28
N TYR A 124 8.50 1.59 -13.42
CA TYR A 124 8.74 1.99 -12.04
C TYR A 124 7.43 1.99 -11.24
N ILE A 125 7.52 2.09 -9.95
CA ILE A 125 6.41 2.41 -9.04
C ILE A 125 6.84 3.54 -8.09
N THR A 126 5.89 4.39 -7.71
CA THR A 126 6.07 5.39 -6.65
C THR A 126 5.21 5.05 -5.45
N ALA A 127 5.55 5.60 -4.30
CA ALA A 127 4.70 5.59 -3.13
C ALA A 127 4.95 6.84 -2.30
N THR A 128 3.92 7.33 -1.65
CA THR A 128 4.04 8.46 -0.73
C THR A 128 3.54 8.09 0.65
N HIS A 129 4.13 8.68 1.68
CA HIS A 129 3.58 8.58 3.03
C HIS A 129 3.72 9.91 3.77
N ASP A 130 2.75 10.22 4.62
CA ASP A 130 2.87 11.31 5.59
C ASP A 130 4.13 11.12 6.44
N LYS A 131 4.92 12.18 6.61
CA LYS A 131 6.13 12.19 7.44
C LYS A 131 5.85 11.68 8.87
N ASN A 132 4.63 11.87 9.36
CA ASN A 132 4.16 11.39 10.67
C ASN A 132 3.77 9.90 10.67
N ASN A 133 3.83 9.20 9.51
CA ASN A 133 3.60 7.76 9.38
C ASN A 133 4.89 6.99 9.01
N PRO A 134 5.90 6.92 9.88
CA PRO A 134 7.17 6.26 9.56
C PRO A 134 7.03 4.76 9.28
N ARG A 135 5.94 4.12 9.75
CA ARG A 135 5.65 2.70 9.50
C ARG A 135 5.48 2.43 8.01
N SER A 136 4.73 3.30 7.31
CA SER A 136 4.54 3.18 5.86
C SER A 136 5.88 3.30 5.11
N GLY A 137 6.71 4.28 5.46
CA GLY A 137 8.05 4.42 4.89
C GLY A 137 8.93 3.19 5.10
N SER A 138 8.84 2.52 6.27
CA SER A 138 9.59 1.29 6.53
C SER A 138 9.17 0.13 5.61
N ILE A 139 7.89 0.03 5.27
CA ILE A 139 7.38 -0.97 4.32
C ILE A 139 7.92 -0.68 2.91
N MET A 140 7.85 0.58 2.46
CA MET A 140 8.39 1.01 1.17
C MET A 140 9.87 0.64 1.03
N GLN A 141 10.67 0.94 2.05
CA GLN A 141 12.10 0.60 2.07
C GLN A 141 12.35 -0.91 2.08
N ALA A 142 11.52 -1.69 2.81
CA ALA A 142 11.61 -3.15 2.83
C ALA A 142 11.30 -3.79 1.46
N CYS A 143 10.61 -3.05 0.57
CA CYS A 143 10.35 -3.43 -0.82
C CYS A 143 11.42 -2.93 -1.79
N GLY A 144 12.49 -2.28 -1.29
CA GLY A 144 13.58 -1.76 -2.12
C GLY A 144 13.34 -0.36 -2.67
N MET A 145 12.25 0.32 -2.30
CA MET A 145 12.00 1.69 -2.72
C MET A 145 13.00 2.65 -2.07
N LYS A 146 13.49 3.62 -2.86
CA LYS A 146 14.43 4.66 -2.41
C LYS A 146 13.69 5.97 -2.19
N TYR A 147 13.98 6.68 -1.10
CA TYR A 147 13.51 8.05 -0.88
C TYR A 147 14.05 8.97 -1.98
N ALA A 148 13.20 9.82 -2.51
CA ALA A 148 13.57 10.79 -3.53
C ALA A 148 13.49 12.23 -3.00
N TYR A 149 12.34 12.66 -2.50
CA TYR A 149 12.13 14.01 -1.98
C TYR A 149 10.89 14.08 -1.08
N THR A 150 10.74 15.23 -0.42
CA THR A 150 9.59 15.59 0.42
C THR A 150 8.89 16.79 -0.18
N TYR A 151 7.55 16.83 -0.10
CA TYR A 151 6.73 17.96 -0.55
C TYR A 151 5.57 18.23 0.40
N LEU A 152 5.08 19.46 0.41
CA LEU A 152 3.90 19.87 1.18
C LEU A 152 2.68 19.89 0.27
N GLU A 153 1.64 19.21 0.69
CA GLU A 153 0.32 19.20 0.03
C GLU A 153 -0.78 19.63 1.00
N GLN A 154 -1.70 20.48 0.54
CA GLN A 154 -2.98 20.68 1.21
C GLN A 154 -3.89 19.49 0.86
N TRP A 155 -3.88 18.50 1.74
CA TRP A 155 -4.39 17.16 1.43
C TRP A 155 -5.92 17.09 1.49
N GLN A 156 -6.55 16.80 0.36
CA GLN A 156 -8.00 16.68 0.22
C GLN A 156 -8.44 15.21 0.39
N PRO A 157 -9.68 14.94 0.89
CA PRO A 157 -10.70 15.88 1.32
C PRO A 157 -10.57 16.37 2.78
N LYS A 158 -9.49 15.99 3.47
CA LYS A 158 -9.30 16.32 4.89
C LYS A 158 -8.93 17.77 5.15
N ASP A 159 -8.52 18.48 4.10
CA ASP A 159 -8.13 19.90 4.09
C ASP A 159 -7.05 20.23 5.14
N ILE A 160 -6.03 19.40 5.23
CA ILE A 160 -4.91 19.56 6.16
C ILE A 160 -3.57 19.64 5.42
N PRO A 161 -2.59 20.44 5.89
CA PRO A 161 -1.26 20.45 5.33
C PRO A 161 -0.50 19.19 5.75
N VAL A 162 0.02 18.45 4.79
CA VAL A 162 0.77 17.21 5.01
C VAL A 162 2.10 17.25 4.28
N PHE A 163 3.19 16.99 4.99
CA PHE A 163 4.48 16.71 4.37
C PHE A 163 4.54 15.24 3.96
N PHE A 164 4.52 15.01 2.65
CA PHE A 164 4.69 13.68 2.08
C PHE A 164 6.14 13.43 1.70
N ARG A 165 6.64 12.25 2.08
CA ARG A 165 7.88 11.68 1.56
C ARG A 165 7.58 10.81 0.36
N MET A 166 8.15 11.12 -0.80
CA MET A 166 8.03 10.34 -2.03
C MET A 166 9.17 9.32 -2.11
N TYR A 167 8.79 8.09 -2.39
CA TYR A 167 9.68 6.96 -2.65
C TYR A 167 9.44 6.42 -4.05
N GLN A 168 10.49 5.83 -4.63
CA GLN A 168 10.41 5.22 -5.95
C GLN A 168 11.22 3.93 -6.01
N LEU A 169 10.72 2.96 -6.77
CA LEU A 169 11.45 1.76 -7.18
C LEU A 169 11.42 1.67 -8.71
N ASN A 170 12.58 1.73 -9.34
CA ASN A 170 12.74 1.52 -10.77
C ASN A 170 12.84 0.02 -11.05
N LEU A 171 12.03 -0.48 -12.00
CA LEU A 171 11.86 -1.91 -12.29
C LEU A 171 12.53 -2.32 -13.61
N ASP A 172 12.86 -1.36 -14.46
CA ASP A 172 13.46 -1.54 -15.80
C ASP A 172 14.99 -1.33 -15.85
N GLY A 173 15.62 -1.15 -14.66
CA GLY A 173 17.07 -0.92 -14.58
C GLY A 173 17.52 0.53 -14.75
N ASN A 174 16.63 1.48 -15.03
CA ASN A 174 16.99 2.90 -15.09
C ASN A 174 17.07 3.51 -13.68
N GLU A 175 18.21 3.30 -13.02
CA GLU A 175 18.47 3.76 -11.64
C GLU A 175 18.41 5.29 -11.45
N GLN A 176 18.50 6.06 -12.54
CA GLN A 176 18.54 7.53 -12.50
C GLN A 176 17.16 8.18 -12.64
N ARG A 177 16.13 7.42 -13.02
CA ARG A 177 14.78 7.95 -13.14
C ARG A 177 14.23 8.33 -11.78
N VAL A 178 13.74 9.58 -11.69
CA VAL A 178 12.94 10.07 -10.55
C VAL A 178 11.66 10.70 -11.09
N TYR A 179 10.52 10.30 -10.58
CA TYR A 179 9.24 10.94 -10.91
C TYR A 179 9.18 12.33 -10.28
N MET A 180 9.08 13.37 -11.10
CA MET A 180 9.13 14.77 -10.68
C MET A 180 7.74 15.44 -10.65
N GLY A 181 6.66 14.70 -10.86
CA GLY A 181 5.31 15.27 -10.93
C GLY A 181 4.87 15.99 -9.66
N TYR A 182 5.14 15.43 -8.49
CA TYR A 182 4.85 16.11 -7.21
C TYR A 182 5.79 17.28 -6.94
N TRP A 183 7.08 17.14 -7.26
CA TRP A 183 8.05 18.23 -7.18
C TRP A 183 7.61 19.44 -8.00
N ASN A 184 7.18 19.23 -9.24
CA ASN A 184 6.75 20.30 -10.13
C ASN A 184 5.36 20.89 -9.77
N ARG A 185 4.51 20.09 -9.13
CA ARG A 185 3.14 20.50 -8.75
C ARG A 185 3.09 21.34 -7.49
N TYR A 186 3.89 21.01 -6.48
CA TYR A 186 3.84 21.62 -5.16
C TYR A 186 5.00 22.57 -4.96
N CYS A 187 4.69 23.85 -4.61
CA CYS A 187 5.70 24.91 -4.49
C CYS A 187 6.70 24.65 -3.36
N GLN A 188 6.27 23.98 -2.28
CA GLN A 188 7.15 23.66 -1.16
C GLN A 188 7.59 22.22 -1.25
N HIS A 189 8.84 22.02 -1.69
CA HIS A 189 9.47 20.72 -1.83
C HIS A 189 10.96 20.82 -1.52
N PHE A 190 11.57 19.73 -1.05
CA PHE A 190 12.99 19.67 -0.68
C PHE A 190 13.49 18.22 -0.53
N ILE A 191 14.81 18.06 -0.50
CA ILE A 191 15.46 16.80 -0.12
C ILE A 191 15.89 16.91 1.33
N GLU A 192 15.50 15.94 2.18
CA GLU A 192 15.92 15.93 3.59
C GLU A 192 17.38 15.50 3.70
N ASN A 193 18.25 16.39 4.21
CA ASN A 193 19.69 16.13 4.33
C ASN A 193 20.02 15.04 5.36
N ASP A 194 19.21 14.94 6.42
CA ASP A 194 19.40 13.99 7.52
C ASP A 194 18.36 12.84 7.45
N PHE A 195 18.11 12.32 6.24
CA PHE A 195 17.19 11.20 6.11
C PHE A 195 17.76 9.94 6.78
N VAL A 196 17.46 9.79 8.08
CA VAL A 196 17.80 8.58 8.84
C VAL A 196 16.88 7.46 8.36
N LYS A 197 17.45 6.42 7.74
CA LYS A 197 16.71 5.18 7.44
C LYS A 197 16.05 4.68 8.72
N PRO A 198 14.72 4.45 8.75
CA PRO A 198 14.09 3.85 9.91
C PRO A 198 14.81 2.54 10.26
N LYS A 199 15.06 2.32 11.54
CA LYS A 199 15.67 1.05 11.98
C LYS A 199 14.74 -0.09 11.58
N PRO A 200 15.25 -1.19 11.00
CA PRO A 200 14.43 -2.36 10.73
C PRO A 200 13.78 -2.84 12.03
N PHE A 201 12.51 -3.22 11.95
CA PHE A 201 11.82 -3.77 13.13
C PHE A 201 12.60 -4.97 13.68
N PRO A 202 12.71 -5.10 15.01
CA PRO A 202 13.34 -6.27 15.61
C PRO A 202 12.63 -7.53 15.10
N LYS A 203 13.40 -8.49 14.61
CA LYS A 203 12.86 -9.79 14.24
C LYS A 203 12.18 -10.40 15.47
N ILE A 204 10.88 -10.68 15.38
CA ILE A 204 10.16 -11.42 16.41
C ILE A 204 10.85 -12.77 16.53
N LYS A 205 11.43 -13.07 17.69
CA LYS A 205 11.95 -14.40 17.98
C LYS A 205 10.78 -15.38 17.87
N SER A 206 10.91 -16.39 17.02
CA SER A 206 9.97 -17.51 16.98
C SER A 206 9.80 -18.04 18.41
N VAL A 207 8.56 -18.08 18.88
CA VAL A 207 8.22 -18.83 20.10
C VAL A 207 8.62 -20.28 19.80
N LYS A 208 9.64 -20.77 20.50
CA LYS A 208 9.98 -22.19 20.46
C LYS A 208 8.82 -22.91 21.12
N ASP A 209 8.20 -23.82 20.41
CA ASP A 209 7.31 -24.80 20.99
C ASP A 209 8.06 -25.54 22.11
N ASN A 210 7.72 -25.22 23.33
CA ASN A 210 8.04 -26.05 24.46
C ASN A 210 6.99 -27.17 24.54
N THR A 211 7.15 -28.16 23.67
CA THR A 211 6.64 -29.50 23.94
C THR A 211 7.77 -30.26 24.58
N SER A 212 7.75 -30.37 25.88
CA SER A 212 8.55 -31.35 26.63
C SER A 212 7.64 -31.96 27.68
N ASP A 213 7.40 -33.24 27.50
CA ASP A 213 7.03 -34.31 28.42
C ASP A 213 5.74 -34.15 29.23
#